data_b8b1459d357775ba731739b13c5b8247
#
_entry.id   b8b1459d357775ba731739b13c5b8247
#
_cell.length_a   1.000
_cell.length_b   1.000
_cell.length_c   1.000
_cell.angle_alpha   90.00
_cell.angle_beta   90.00
_cell.angle_gamma   90.00
#
_symmetry.space_group_name_H-M   'P 1'
#
loop_
_entity.id
_entity.type
_entity.pdbx_description
1 polymer ?
#
loop_
_entity_poly.entity_id
_entity_poly.type
_entity_poly.pdbx_seq_one_letter_code
_entity_poly.pdbx_strand_id
1 'polypeptide(L)'
;MTQAKAIKTALRAAALSAIRCGMNEQAKNNDVKKVVLAYSGGLDTSVILRWLQDHYNAEVVTFTADIGQGEDIEPARAKAELLGITEIFIEDLREEFVRDYVFPMFRANPLYEGMYLLGTSIARPLIAKRHIEIARAVGADAVSHGATGKGNDQVRFELAYY
;
A
#
# COMPACT_ATOMS: atom_id res chain seq x y z
N MET A 1 -19.78 21.34 -2.13
CA MET A 1 -19.58 19.91 -2.49
C MET A 1 -19.28 19.18 -1.18
N THR A 2 -20.18 18.29 -0.74
CA THR A 2 -20.16 17.67 0.58
C THR A 2 -18.98 16.66 0.70
N GLN A 3 -18.36 16.60 1.86
CA GLN A 3 -17.29 15.65 2.20
C GLN A 3 -17.57 14.19 1.76
N ALA A 4 -18.84 13.76 1.83
CA ALA A 4 -19.28 12.45 1.35
C ALA A 4 -19.03 12.22 -0.15
N LYS A 5 -19.05 13.28 -0.98
CA LYS A 5 -18.79 13.18 -2.42
C LYS A 5 -17.29 13.08 -2.70
N ALA A 6 -16.47 13.76 -1.89
CA ALA A 6 -15.01 13.65 -1.97
C ALA A 6 -14.52 12.26 -1.52
N ILE A 7 -15.09 11.72 -0.46
CA ILE A 7 -14.81 10.36 0.04
C ILE A 7 -15.21 9.30 -1.01
N LYS A 8 -16.39 9.42 -1.64
CA LYS A 8 -16.80 8.51 -2.73
C LYS A 8 -15.88 8.59 -3.96
N THR A 9 -15.34 9.77 -4.25
CA THR A 9 -14.41 9.95 -5.38
C THR A 9 -13.02 9.39 -5.06
N ALA A 10 -12.53 9.58 -3.83
CA ALA A 10 -11.29 8.98 -3.34
C ALA A 10 -11.39 7.45 -3.27
N LEU A 11 -12.52 6.92 -2.79
CA LEU A 11 -12.80 5.48 -2.74
C LEU A 11 -12.87 4.84 -4.14
N ARG A 12 -13.45 5.54 -5.13
CA ARG A 12 -13.43 5.07 -6.53
C ARG A 12 -12.04 5.08 -7.14
N ALA A 13 -11.21 6.06 -6.81
CA ALA A 13 -9.82 6.12 -7.27
C ALA A 13 -8.95 5.03 -6.63
N ALA A 14 -9.10 4.79 -5.34
CA ALA A 14 -8.41 3.72 -4.62
C ALA A 14 -8.85 2.32 -5.11
N ALA A 15 -10.13 2.13 -5.42
CA ALA A 15 -10.65 0.88 -5.98
C ALA A 15 -10.14 0.58 -7.40
N LEU A 16 -9.86 1.62 -8.19
CA LEU A 16 -9.27 1.48 -9.52
C LEU A 16 -7.76 1.19 -9.47
N SER A 17 -7.11 1.42 -8.33
CA SER A 17 -5.69 1.11 -8.09
C SER A 17 -5.44 -0.30 -7.53
N ALA A 18 -6.48 -1.13 -7.34
CA ALA A 18 -6.30 -2.54 -7.04
C ALA A 18 -5.72 -3.25 -8.27
N ILE A 19 -4.41 -3.42 -8.30
CA ILE A 19 -3.71 -4.09 -9.39
C ILE A 19 -3.88 -5.59 -9.21
N ARG A 20 -4.53 -6.22 -10.18
CA ARG A 20 -4.61 -7.66 -10.29
C ARG A 20 -3.25 -8.20 -10.73
N CYS A 21 -2.59 -8.92 -9.88
CA CYS A 21 -1.38 -9.63 -10.22
C CYS A 21 -1.69 -10.73 -11.26
N GLY A 22 -1.58 -10.39 -12.56
CA GLY A 22 -1.61 -11.37 -13.65
C GLY A 22 -2.97 -11.89 -14.11
N MET A 23 -4.08 -11.23 -13.80
CA MET A 23 -5.42 -11.65 -14.22
C MET A 23 -6.04 -10.75 -15.30
N ASN A 24 -6.68 -11.39 -16.26
CA ASN A 24 -7.33 -10.83 -17.44
C ASN A 24 -8.42 -9.80 -17.08
N GLU A 25 -8.55 -8.71 -17.83
CA GLU A 25 -9.47 -7.56 -17.62
C GLU A 25 -10.97 -7.90 -17.52
N GLN A 26 -11.35 -9.16 -17.67
CA GLN A 26 -12.74 -9.63 -17.68
C GLN A 26 -13.20 -10.35 -16.40
N ALA A 27 -12.36 -10.47 -15.36
CA ALA A 27 -12.79 -11.09 -14.11
C ALA A 27 -13.82 -10.20 -13.39
N LYS A 28 -15.02 -10.73 -13.18
CA LYS A 28 -16.09 -10.08 -12.43
C LYS A 28 -15.63 -9.81 -10.98
N ASN A 29 -16.11 -8.75 -10.34
CA ASN A 29 -15.81 -8.34 -8.95
C ASN A 29 -15.93 -9.46 -7.89
N ASN A 30 -16.53 -10.60 -8.23
CA ASN A 30 -16.72 -11.73 -7.33
C ASN A 30 -15.54 -12.71 -7.26
N ASP A 31 -14.47 -12.51 -8.04
CA ASP A 31 -13.36 -13.46 -8.11
C ASP A 31 -12.21 -13.14 -7.12
N VAL A 32 -12.22 -11.94 -6.54
CA VAL A 32 -11.20 -11.53 -5.56
C VAL A 32 -11.64 -11.95 -4.17
N LYS A 33 -10.96 -12.92 -3.58
CA LYS A 33 -11.27 -13.49 -2.27
C LYS A 33 -10.32 -13.03 -1.17
N LYS A 34 -9.06 -12.79 -1.50
CA LYS A 34 -8.02 -12.38 -0.54
C LYS A 34 -7.22 -11.22 -1.08
N VAL A 35 -7.07 -10.16 -0.28
CA VAL A 35 -6.36 -8.92 -0.66
C VAL A 35 -5.33 -8.57 0.40
N VAL A 36 -4.09 -8.27 0.00
CA VAL A 36 -3.13 -7.64 0.89
C VAL A 36 -3.22 -6.12 0.73
N LEU A 37 -3.44 -5.41 1.83
CA LEU A 37 -3.53 -3.96 1.88
C LEU A 37 -2.27 -3.37 2.50
N ALA A 38 -1.56 -2.49 1.79
CA ALA A 38 -0.55 -1.64 2.38
C ALA A 38 -1.23 -0.65 3.34
N TYR A 39 -1.06 -0.89 4.65
CA TYR A 39 -1.83 -0.27 5.71
C TYR A 39 -0.97 0.65 6.57
N SER A 40 -1.34 1.91 6.67
CA SER A 40 -0.64 2.91 7.48
C SER A 40 -1.29 3.17 8.84
N GLY A 41 -2.45 2.56 9.14
CA GLY A 41 -3.24 2.90 10.32
C GLY A 41 -3.96 4.25 10.23
N GLY A 42 -3.79 4.99 9.12
CA GLY A 42 -4.49 6.24 8.86
C GLY A 42 -5.96 6.04 8.48
N LEU A 43 -6.69 7.15 8.41
CA LEU A 43 -8.12 7.15 8.08
C LEU A 43 -8.39 6.53 6.70
N ASP A 44 -7.63 6.93 5.69
CA ASP A 44 -7.86 6.51 4.29
C ASP A 44 -7.70 5.00 4.14
N THR A 45 -6.62 4.43 4.68
CA THR A 45 -6.37 2.99 4.61
C THR A 45 -7.37 2.20 5.45
N SER A 46 -7.85 2.73 6.57
CA SER A 46 -8.90 2.09 7.39
C SER A 46 -10.26 2.06 6.67
N VAL A 47 -10.60 3.13 5.94
CA VAL A 47 -11.81 3.18 5.10
C VAL A 47 -11.70 2.20 3.93
N ILE A 48 -10.54 2.12 3.28
CA ILE A 48 -10.28 1.17 2.19
C ILE A 48 -10.40 -0.26 2.69
N LEU A 49 -9.82 -0.58 3.86
CA LEU A 49 -9.92 -1.88 4.49
C LEU A 49 -11.37 -2.32 4.64
N ARG A 50 -12.18 -1.46 5.27
CA ARG A 50 -13.60 -1.74 5.47
C ARG A 50 -14.36 -1.87 4.16
N TRP A 51 -14.07 -1.02 3.18
CA TRP A 51 -14.68 -1.09 1.87
C TRP A 51 -14.35 -2.39 1.13
N LEU A 52 -13.11 -2.90 1.22
CA LEU A 52 -12.72 -4.19 0.64
C LEU A 52 -13.52 -5.34 1.26
N GLN A 53 -13.68 -5.34 2.59
CA GLN A 53 -14.51 -6.33 3.28
C GLN A 53 -15.98 -6.27 2.85
N ASP A 54 -16.58 -5.08 2.85
CA ASP A 54 -18.02 -4.91 2.61
C ASP A 54 -18.40 -5.06 1.14
N HIS A 55 -17.53 -4.63 0.20
CA HIS A 55 -17.86 -4.56 -1.22
C HIS A 55 -17.44 -5.80 -2.01
N TYR A 56 -16.28 -6.37 -1.68
CA TYR A 56 -15.78 -7.60 -2.31
C TYR A 56 -16.04 -8.85 -1.48
N ASN A 57 -16.46 -8.71 -0.22
CA ASN A 57 -16.49 -9.79 0.74
C ASN A 57 -15.12 -10.51 0.81
N ALA A 58 -14.05 -9.76 0.67
CA ALA A 58 -12.71 -10.27 0.61
C ALA A 58 -12.09 -10.39 2.01
N GLU A 59 -11.31 -11.42 2.20
CA GLU A 59 -10.39 -11.51 3.32
C GLU A 59 -9.28 -10.48 3.12
N VAL A 60 -9.09 -9.59 4.10
CA VAL A 60 -8.07 -8.54 4.04
C VAL A 60 -6.92 -8.89 4.97
N VAL A 61 -5.73 -8.95 4.40
CA VAL A 61 -4.44 -9.03 5.11
C VAL A 61 -3.83 -7.64 5.12
N THR A 62 -3.30 -7.19 6.24
CA THR A 62 -2.64 -5.88 6.31
C THR A 62 -1.13 -6.01 6.35
N PHE A 63 -0.46 -5.13 5.64
CA PHE A 63 0.99 -5.01 5.63
C PHE A 63 1.43 -3.58 5.96
N THR A 64 2.26 -3.43 6.97
CA THR A 64 2.88 -2.16 7.39
C THR A 64 4.39 -2.32 7.37
N ALA A 65 5.09 -1.43 6.66
CA ALA A 65 6.53 -1.40 6.59
C ALA A 65 7.11 -0.39 7.58
N ASP A 66 8.07 -0.79 8.39
CA ASP A 66 8.95 0.11 9.12
C ASP A 66 10.21 0.38 8.26
N ILE A 67 10.33 1.60 7.78
CA ILE A 67 11.49 2.09 7.03
C ILE A 67 12.23 3.20 7.78
N GLY A 68 11.95 3.38 9.07
CA GLY A 68 12.55 4.42 9.91
C GLY A 68 11.79 5.75 9.87
N GLN A 69 10.49 5.75 9.62
CA GLN A 69 9.65 6.95 9.58
C GLN A 69 9.46 7.63 10.95
N GLY A 70 9.92 6.99 12.03
CA GLY A 70 9.90 7.56 13.39
C GLY A 70 8.53 7.55 14.06
N GLU A 71 7.51 7.02 13.43
CA GLU A 71 6.18 6.85 14.02
C GLU A 71 6.06 5.48 14.70
N ASP A 72 5.29 5.42 15.79
CA ASP A 72 4.95 4.16 16.43
C ASP A 72 4.00 3.36 15.52
N ILE A 73 4.33 2.10 15.27
CA ILE A 73 3.57 1.22 14.38
C ILE A 73 2.49 0.44 15.13
N GLU A 74 2.63 0.29 16.45
CA GLU A 74 1.66 -0.45 17.27
C GLU A 74 0.22 0.08 17.16
N PRO A 75 -0.04 1.40 17.05
CA PRO A 75 -1.39 1.90 16.80
C PRO A 75 -2.02 1.39 15.49
N ALA A 76 -1.21 1.11 14.46
CA ALA A 76 -1.72 0.53 13.22
C ALA A 76 -2.16 -0.92 13.42
N ARG A 77 -1.39 -1.72 14.19
CA ARG A 77 -1.77 -3.08 14.58
C ARG A 77 -3.09 -3.09 15.34
N ALA A 78 -3.19 -2.32 16.41
CA ALA A 78 -4.39 -2.25 17.24
C ALA A 78 -5.65 -1.86 16.44
N LYS A 79 -5.52 -0.91 15.51
CA LYS A 79 -6.62 -0.53 14.61
C LYS A 79 -7.02 -1.63 13.65
N ALA A 80 -6.06 -2.36 13.07
CA ALA A 80 -6.34 -3.47 12.18
C ALA A 80 -7.10 -4.58 12.94
N GLU A 81 -6.66 -4.93 14.14
CA GLU A 81 -7.33 -5.90 15.02
C GLU A 81 -8.78 -5.47 15.35
N LEU A 82 -9.00 -4.20 15.68
CA LEU A 82 -10.34 -3.64 15.91
C LEU A 82 -11.25 -3.72 14.67
N LEU A 83 -10.67 -3.71 13.47
CA LEU A 83 -11.39 -3.88 12.21
C LEU A 83 -11.57 -5.37 11.82
N GLY A 84 -11.19 -6.30 12.71
CA GLY A 84 -11.38 -7.73 12.54
C GLY A 84 -10.32 -8.41 11.67
N ILE A 85 -9.16 -7.78 11.49
CA ILE A 85 -8.06 -8.39 10.74
C ILE A 85 -7.30 -9.37 11.63
N THR A 86 -7.08 -10.58 11.13
CA THR A 86 -6.35 -11.66 11.81
C THR A 86 -4.93 -11.85 11.28
N GLU A 87 -4.69 -11.54 10.01
CA GLU A 87 -3.37 -11.62 9.38
C GLU A 87 -2.77 -10.21 9.23
N ILE A 88 -1.81 -9.88 10.12
CA ILE A 88 -1.18 -8.56 10.19
C ILE A 88 0.34 -8.74 10.07
N PHE A 89 0.91 -8.20 9.01
CA PHE A 89 2.35 -8.17 8.78
C PHE A 89 2.89 -6.78 9.14
N ILE A 90 3.80 -6.71 10.08
CA ILE A 90 4.59 -5.52 10.37
C ILE A 90 6.05 -5.93 10.24
N GLU A 91 6.75 -5.32 9.29
CA GLU A 91 8.10 -5.73 8.97
C GLU A 91 9.10 -4.58 9.07
N ASP A 92 10.22 -4.85 9.73
CA ASP A 92 11.35 -3.94 9.81
C ASP A 92 12.19 -4.03 8.53
N LEU A 93 12.04 -3.02 7.67
CA LEU A 93 12.76 -2.90 6.42
C LEU A 93 13.86 -1.81 6.46
N ARG A 94 14.20 -1.29 7.65
CA ARG A 94 15.13 -0.16 7.82
C ARG A 94 16.51 -0.46 7.25
N GLU A 95 17.05 -1.64 7.54
CA GLU A 95 18.38 -2.02 7.06
C GLU A 95 18.40 -2.15 5.53
N GLU A 96 17.43 -2.87 4.94
CA GLU A 96 17.31 -3.02 3.49
C GLU A 96 17.11 -1.65 2.82
N PHE A 97 16.27 -0.80 3.39
CA PHE A 97 16.02 0.54 2.87
C PHE A 97 17.30 1.38 2.81
N VAL A 98 18.06 1.41 3.90
CA VAL A 98 19.31 2.19 3.96
C VAL A 98 20.37 1.63 3.02
N ARG A 99 20.60 0.31 3.07
CA ARG A 99 21.66 -0.34 2.30
C ARG A 99 21.42 -0.30 0.79
N ASP A 100 20.18 -0.63 0.35
CA ASP A 100 19.90 -0.92 -1.04
C ASP A 100 19.25 0.27 -1.77
N TYR A 101 18.72 1.27 -1.05
CA TYR A 101 18.05 2.42 -1.65
C TYR A 101 18.69 3.75 -1.25
N VAL A 102 18.92 4.01 0.04
CA VAL A 102 19.43 5.31 0.50
C VAL A 102 20.90 5.51 0.11
N PHE A 103 21.76 4.54 0.38
CA PHE A 103 23.17 4.65 0.02
C PHE A 103 23.42 4.73 -1.50
N PRO A 104 22.77 3.91 -2.34
CA PRO A 104 22.84 4.10 -3.79
C PRO A 104 22.35 5.46 -4.26
N MET A 105 21.27 5.97 -3.67
CA MET A 105 20.75 7.31 -3.94
C MET A 105 21.80 8.38 -3.61
N PHE A 106 22.43 8.33 -2.44
CA PHE A 106 23.47 9.28 -2.06
C PHE A 106 24.68 9.24 -2.99
N ARG A 107 25.10 8.05 -3.43
CA ARG A 107 26.18 7.92 -4.42
C ARG A 107 25.83 8.54 -5.77
N ALA A 108 24.59 8.41 -6.19
CA ALA A 108 24.08 9.01 -7.44
C ALA A 108 23.86 10.53 -7.30
N ASN A 109 23.82 11.06 -6.08
CA ASN A 109 23.57 12.45 -5.75
C ASN A 109 22.36 13.06 -6.47
N PRO A 110 21.21 12.37 -6.58
CA PRO A 110 20.03 12.91 -7.23
C PRO A 110 19.36 13.94 -6.32
N LEU A 111 19.08 15.07 -6.87
CA LEU A 111 18.40 16.16 -6.18
C LEU A 111 17.34 16.74 -7.12
N TYR A 112 16.08 16.52 -6.80
CA TYR A 112 14.99 17.04 -7.62
C TYR A 112 14.80 18.53 -7.38
N GLU A 113 14.86 19.32 -8.45
CA GLU A 113 14.75 20.79 -8.45
C GLU A 113 15.70 21.49 -7.45
N GLY A 114 16.86 20.89 -7.16
CA GLY A 114 17.85 21.47 -6.24
C GLY A 114 17.48 21.42 -4.75
N MET A 115 16.38 20.78 -4.39
CA MET A 115 15.87 20.81 -3.01
C MET A 115 15.42 19.44 -2.46
N TYR A 116 14.74 18.63 -3.27
CA TYR A 116 14.08 17.42 -2.76
C TYR A 116 14.94 16.17 -2.89
N LEU A 117 15.21 15.52 -1.76
CA LEU A 117 16.09 14.34 -1.63
C LEU A 117 15.42 12.99 -2.02
N LEU A 118 14.27 13.02 -2.65
CA LEU A 118 13.59 11.85 -3.22
C LEU A 118 13.24 10.73 -2.22
N GLY A 119 13.12 11.00 -0.92
CA GLY A 119 12.88 9.98 0.11
C GLY A 119 11.66 9.11 -0.17
N THR A 120 10.50 9.71 -0.45
CA THR A 120 9.28 8.94 -0.79
C THR A 120 9.41 8.19 -2.12
N SER A 121 10.21 8.72 -3.05
CA SER A 121 10.40 8.10 -4.37
C SER A 121 11.13 6.77 -4.28
N ILE A 122 12.09 6.64 -3.36
CA ILE A 122 12.86 5.40 -3.15
C ILE A 122 12.20 4.46 -2.13
N ALA A 123 11.35 4.98 -1.24
CA ALA A 123 10.63 4.16 -0.26
C ALA A 123 9.53 3.29 -0.91
N ARG A 124 8.76 3.86 -1.84
CA ARG A 124 7.62 3.15 -2.46
C ARG A 124 8.01 1.88 -3.20
N PRO A 125 9.10 1.82 -3.98
CA PRO A 125 9.56 0.59 -4.62
C PRO A 125 9.87 -0.54 -3.62
N LEU A 126 10.53 -0.24 -2.51
CA LEU A 126 10.81 -1.24 -1.47
C LEU A 126 9.51 -1.78 -0.85
N ILE A 127 8.62 -0.87 -0.46
CA ILE A 127 7.32 -1.25 0.11
C ILE A 127 6.53 -2.10 -0.89
N ALA A 128 6.50 -1.71 -2.17
CA ALA A 128 5.81 -2.46 -3.22
C ALA A 128 6.41 -3.86 -3.44
N LYS A 129 7.74 -3.99 -3.46
CA LYS A 129 8.43 -5.27 -3.55
C LYS A 129 7.96 -6.21 -2.43
N ARG A 130 8.05 -5.74 -1.18
CA ARG A 130 7.68 -6.57 -0.03
C ARG A 130 6.20 -6.88 0.02
N HIS A 131 5.37 -5.95 -0.39
CA HIS A 131 3.92 -6.12 -0.51
C HIS A 131 3.56 -7.28 -1.46
N ILE A 132 4.20 -7.36 -2.63
CA ILE A 132 4.01 -8.46 -3.58
C ILE A 132 4.56 -9.79 -3.04
N GLU A 133 5.70 -9.78 -2.33
CA GLU A 133 6.25 -10.99 -1.71
C GLU A 133 5.28 -11.57 -0.68
N ILE A 134 4.70 -10.72 0.18
CA ILE A 134 3.67 -11.14 1.13
C ILE A 134 2.42 -11.65 0.40
N ALA A 135 1.95 -10.92 -0.62
CA ALA A 135 0.76 -11.34 -1.37
C ALA A 135 0.92 -12.73 -1.99
N ARG A 136 2.11 -13.02 -2.53
CA ARG A 136 2.44 -14.36 -3.05
C ARG A 136 2.51 -15.42 -1.93
N ALA A 137 3.09 -15.06 -0.79
CA ALA A 137 3.25 -15.99 0.34
C ALA A 137 1.90 -16.39 0.96
N VAL A 138 0.95 -15.46 1.05
CA VAL A 138 -0.39 -15.72 1.61
C VAL A 138 -1.41 -16.18 0.55
N GLY A 139 -1.00 -16.28 -0.71
CA GLY A 139 -1.88 -16.68 -1.81
C GLY A 139 -2.99 -15.66 -2.10
N ALA A 140 -2.69 -14.38 -1.99
CA ALA A 140 -3.66 -13.32 -2.25
C ALA A 140 -3.92 -13.13 -3.75
N ASP A 141 -5.16 -12.79 -4.09
CA ASP A 141 -5.62 -12.55 -5.47
C ASP A 141 -5.27 -11.14 -5.95
N ALA A 142 -5.11 -10.20 -5.01
CA ALA A 142 -4.88 -8.80 -5.31
C ALA A 142 -4.09 -8.08 -4.20
N VAL A 143 -3.52 -6.93 -4.56
CA VAL A 143 -2.92 -5.97 -3.63
C VAL A 143 -3.65 -4.63 -3.69
N SER A 144 -3.65 -3.89 -2.60
CA SER A 144 -4.28 -2.57 -2.50
C SER A 144 -3.42 -1.60 -1.69
N HIS A 145 -3.54 -0.32 -1.97
CA HIS A 145 -2.82 0.73 -1.24
C HIS A 145 -3.67 2.00 -1.10
N GLY A 146 -3.31 2.85 -0.14
CA GLY A 146 -4.01 4.11 0.15
C GLY A 146 -3.50 5.34 -0.60
N ALA A 147 -2.63 5.18 -1.60
CA ALA A 147 -2.14 6.31 -2.37
C ALA A 147 -3.26 6.93 -3.22
N THR A 148 -3.32 8.26 -3.23
CA THR A 148 -4.32 9.02 -3.99
C THR A 148 -4.15 8.80 -5.48
N GLY A 149 -5.24 8.49 -6.18
CA GLY A 149 -5.25 8.31 -7.63
C GLY A 149 -4.77 9.56 -8.38
N LYS A 150 -4.00 9.36 -9.46
CA LYS A 150 -3.31 10.39 -10.25
C LYS A 150 -2.19 11.13 -9.50
N GLY A 151 -1.73 10.58 -8.37
CA GLY A 151 -0.60 11.10 -7.61
C GLY A 151 0.69 10.36 -7.94
N ASN A 152 1.83 10.99 -7.62
CA ASN A 152 3.14 10.39 -7.84
C ASN A 152 3.33 9.07 -7.09
N ASP A 153 2.77 8.94 -5.88
CA ASP A 153 2.90 7.73 -5.08
C ASP A 153 2.11 6.57 -5.66
N GLN A 154 0.93 6.83 -6.24
CA GLN A 154 0.18 5.81 -6.99
C GLN A 154 1.05 5.24 -8.13
N VAL A 155 1.60 6.11 -8.98
CA VAL A 155 2.43 5.71 -10.11
C VAL A 155 3.64 4.89 -9.64
N ARG A 156 4.29 5.28 -8.55
CA ARG A 156 5.44 4.56 -7.98
C ARG A 156 5.07 3.16 -7.51
N PHE A 157 3.94 3.01 -6.82
CA PHE A 157 3.43 1.70 -6.43
C PHE A 157 3.11 0.84 -7.64
N GLU A 158 2.31 1.36 -8.56
CA GLU A 158 1.86 0.62 -9.74
C GLU A 158 3.03 0.15 -10.60
N LEU A 159 3.99 1.02 -10.90
CA LEU A 159 5.17 0.65 -11.67
C LEU A 159 6.08 -0.37 -10.96
N ALA A 160 6.10 -0.35 -9.62
CA ALA A 160 6.93 -1.27 -8.86
C ALA A 160 6.28 -2.66 -8.67
N TYR A 161 4.98 -2.80 -8.91
CA TYR A 161 4.29 -4.09 -8.86
C TYR A 161 4.51 -4.95 -10.12
N TYR A 162 4.90 -4.36 -11.24
CA TYR A 162 5.26 -5.05 -12.49
C TYR A 162 6.68 -5.59 -12.47
#